data_db56e45d287b5d25e9b0fce1ce0f8666
#
_entry.id   db56e45d287b5d25e9b0fce1ce0f8666
#
_cell.length_a   1.000
_cell.length_b   1.000
_cell.length_c   1.000
_cell.angle_alpha   90.00
_cell.angle_beta   90.00
_cell.angle_gamma   90.00
#
_symmetry.space_group_name_H-M   'P 1'
#
loop_
_entity.id
_entity.type
_entity.pdbx_description
1 polymer ?
#
loop_
_entity_poly.entity_id
_entity_poly.type
_entity_poly.pdbx_seq_one_letter_code
_entity_poly.pdbx_strand_id
1 'polypeptide(L)'
;MFIKKNEVKIALNICTYQREEYIHRNLSLLRASYFFDWRKTDYYGKLHIFIVDNARKLKIREDEYTHLVYNKNTGGSGGFQRGIEEIRKQKGFTHVIFMDDDVVFDINSFYLLFDFLTQVDEENRDRPVAGRMFCMDRPNIQYTAGERWNGGNISHVEFLRDVRKSVYAPGKVVYDADADYGGWWFCCFPMQFVLHNDVLPFFIHCDDVEYGLRCGRKPIIIEGVQVWHETYDKRMTPLMQYYDTRNPLFVNQIHGFLPETELVMEAWKQKITAYHVRKDWLTEYYVILAMNDFLKGMRWLKRIDAER
;
A
#
# COMPACT_ATOMS: atom_id res chain seq x y z
N MET A 1 -14.27 -24.10 -26.85
CA MET A 1 -14.80 -22.78 -26.43
C MET A 1 -13.59 -21.94 -26.09
N PHE A 2 -13.23 -20.93 -26.90
CA PHE A 2 -12.11 -20.04 -26.57
C PHE A 2 -12.57 -19.15 -25.41
N ILE A 3 -11.97 -19.30 -24.24
CA ILE A 3 -12.19 -18.39 -23.12
C ILE A 3 -11.59 -17.05 -23.55
N LYS A 4 -12.44 -16.02 -23.70
CA LYS A 4 -11.99 -14.67 -24.04
C LYS A 4 -11.17 -14.16 -22.84
N LYS A 5 -9.87 -14.00 -23.02
CA LYS A 5 -9.01 -13.40 -22.00
C LYS A 5 -9.40 -11.94 -21.79
N ASN A 6 -9.40 -11.48 -20.54
CA ASN A 6 -9.56 -10.07 -20.23
C ASN A 6 -8.39 -9.28 -20.82
N GLU A 7 -8.67 -8.10 -21.32
CA GLU A 7 -7.60 -7.15 -21.61
C GLU A 7 -7.04 -6.60 -20.32
N VAL A 8 -5.71 -6.69 -20.11
CA VAL A 8 -5.03 -6.23 -18.92
C VAL A 8 -3.87 -5.33 -19.28
N LYS A 9 -3.81 -4.16 -18.66
CA LYS A 9 -2.69 -3.23 -18.69
C LYS A 9 -2.54 -2.62 -17.30
N ILE A 10 -1.38 -2.78 -16.71
CA ILE A 10 -1.10 -2.47 -15.30
C ILE A 10 -0.22 -1.23 -15.21
N ALA A 11 -0.58 -0.29 -14.33
CA ALA A 11 0.30 0.76 -13.89
C ALA A 11 0.88 0.38 -12.51
N LEU A 12 2.21 0.35 -12.38
CA LEU A 12 2.90 0.17 -11.11
C LEU A 12 3.24 1.56 -10.56
N ASN A 13 2.65 1.92 -9.42
CA ASN A 13 2.84 3.19 -8.73
C ASN A 13 3.77 2.99 -7.54
N ILE A 14 4.94 3.62 -7.56
CA ILE A 14 5.96 3.56 -6.51
C ILE A 14 6.23 4.98 -6.02
N CYS A 15 6.19 5.19 -4.71
CA CYS A 15 6.63 6.43 -4.08
C CYS A 15 7.99 6.22 -3.41
N THR A 16 8.92 7.17 -3.61
CA THR A 16 10.26 7.11 -3.01
C THR A 16 10.68 8.44 -2.41
N TYR A 17 11.52 8.36 -1.37
CA TYR A 17 12.16 9.52 -0.75
C TYR A 17 13.58 9.19 -0.31
N GLN A 18 14.60 9.70 -1.06
CA GLN A 18 16.02 9.50 -0.78
C GLN A 18 16.44 8.01 -0.67
N ARG A 19 15.91 7.17 -1.57
CA ARG A 19 16.16 5.72 -1.61
C ARG A 19 16.46 5.24 -3.02
N GLU A 20 17.37 5.96 -3.70
CA GLU A 20 17.72 5.75 -5.12
C GLU A 20 18.21 4.33 -5.39
N GLU A 21 18.96 3.72 -4.48
CA GLU A 21 19.50 2.35 -4.63
C GLU A 21 18.40 1.29 -4.76
N TYR A 22 17.35 1.40 -3.94
CA TYR A 22 16.21 0.48 -4.02
C TYR A 22 15.49 0.62 -5.36
N ILE A 23 15.26 1.85 -5.81
CA ILE A 23 14.62 2.11 -7.11
C ILE A 23 15.45 1.55 -8.25
N HIS A 24 16.76 1.78 -8.30
CA HIS A 24 17.63 1.25 -9.35
C HIS A 24 17.63 -0.27 -9.38
N ARG A 25 17.69 -0.93 -8.21
CA ARG A 25 17.59 -2.39 -8.10
C ARG A 25 16.26 -2.90 -8.66
N ASN A 26 15.15 -2.33 -8.20
CA ASN A 26 13.80 -2.75 -8.59
C ASN A 26 13.54 -2.52 -10.07
N LEU A 27 13.95 -1.36 -10.61
CA LEU A 27 13.87 -1.07 -12.04
C LEU A 27 14.68 -2.04 -12.90
N SER A 28 15.87 -2.44 -12.46
CA SER A 28 16.70 -3.39 -13.20
C SER A 28 16.00 -4.74 -13.34
N LEU A 29 15.36 -5.23 -12.26
CA LEU A 29 14.59 -6.48 -12.27
C LEU A 29 13.35 -6.37 -13.17
N LEU A 30 12.59 -5.28 -13.05
CA LEU A 30 11.38 -5.06 -13.83
C LEU A 30 11.69 -4.96 -15.32
N ARG A 31 12.72 -4.20 -15.71
CA ARG A 31 13.13 -4.03 -17.11
C ARG A 31 13.70 -5.29 -17.75
N ALA A 32 14.23 -6.21 -16.96
CA ALA A 32 14.67 -7.52 -17.43
C ALA A 32 13.51 -8.51 -17.63
N SER A 33 12.28 -8.13 -17.27
CA SER A 33 11.09 -9.00 -17.32
C SER A 33 10.48 -9.12 -18.72
N TYR A 34 9.56 -10.05 -18.88
CA TYR A 34 8.79 -10.24 -20.10
C TYR A 34 7.94 -9.01 -20.50
N PHE A 35 7.57 -8.17 -19.54
CA PHE A 35 6.83 -6.93 -19.83
C PHE A 35 7.61 -5.92 -20.66
N PHE A 36 8.95 -6.04 -20.71
CA PHE A 36 9.85 -5.18 -21.46
C PHE A 36 10.55 -5.91 -22.62
N ASP A 37 10.27 -7.21 -22.82
CA ASP A 37 10.82 -7.99 -23.93
C ASP A 37 9.79 -8.08 -25.08
N TRP A 38 10.01 -7.36 -26.16
CA TRP A 38 9.13 -7.31 -27.32
C TRP A 38 8.84 -8.70 -27.95
N ARG A 39 9.69 -9.70 -27.67
CA ARG A 39 9.48 -11.09 -28.12
C ARG A 39 8.41 -11.83 -27.31
N LYS A 40 8.02 -11.31 -26.17
CA LYS A 40 7.02 -11.86 -25.24
C LYS A 40 5.68 -11.15 -25.44
N THR A 41 5.05 -11.38 -26.60
CA THR A 41 3.88 -10.62 -27.09
C THR A 41 2.71 -10.55 -26.12
N ASP A 42 2.51 -11.60 -25.27
CA ASP A 42 1.43 -11.62 -24.27
C ASP A 42 1.66 -10.63 -23.11
N TYR A 43 2.92 -10.33 -22.80
CA TYR A 43 3.34 -9.49 -21.68
C TYR A 43 3.85 -8.11 -22.10
N TYR A 44 4.45 -8.02 -23.30
CA TYR A 44 5.12 -6.80 -23.74
C TYR A 44 4.21 -5.58 -23.71
N GLY A 45 4.68 -4.50 -23.07
CA GLY A 45 3.96 -3.25 -22.94
C GLY A 45 2.72 -3.29 -22.02
N LYS A 46 2.51 -4.40 -21.28
CA LYS A 46 1.37 -4.54 -20.38
C LYS A 46 1.63 -4.03 -18.95
N LEU A 47 2.87 -3.67 -18.61
CA LEU A 47 3.26 -3.05 -17.35
C LEU A 47 3.94 -1.71 -17.62
N HIS A 48 3.40 -0.63 -17.05
CA HIS A 48 4.03 0.69 -17.01
C HIS A 48 4.40 1.05 -15.57
N ILE A 49 5.56 1.68 -15.40
CA ILE A 49 6.10 2.02 -14.09
C ILE A 49 6.04 3.53 -13.90
N PHE A 50 5.42 3.98 -12.82
CA PHE A 50 5.36 5.36 -12.39
C PHE A 50 6.11 5.50 -11.07
N ILE A 51 7.20 6.25 -11.07
CA ILE A 51 8.02 6.49 -9.88
C ILE A 51 7.85 7.92 -9.46
N VAL A 52 7.29 8.12 -8.27
CA VAL A 52 7.12 9.45 -7.67
C VAL A 52 8.26 9.71 -6.71
N ASP A 53 9.12 10.65 -7.07
CA ASP A 53 10.26 11.05 -6.25
C ASP A 53 9.92 12.30 -5.42
N ASN A 54 9.64 12.09 -4.14
CA ASN A 54 9.37 13.14 -3.16
C ASN A 54 10.62 13.95 -2.76
N ALA A 55 11.82 13.49 -3.14
CA ALA A 55 13.08 14.21 -2.89
C ALA A 55 13.54 15.05 -4.09
N ARG A 56 13.00 14.82 -5.28
CA ARG A 56 13.39 15.48 -6.55
C ARG A 56 14.87 15.31 -6.93
N LYS A 57 15.46 14.18 -6.57
CA LYS A 57 16.89 13.90 -6.77
C LYS A 57 17.16 12.71 -7.67
N LEU A 58 16.16 11.80 -7.78
CA LEU A 58 16.31 10.57 -8.54
C LEU A 58 16.55 10.86 -10.01
N LYS A 59 17.49 10.13 -10.59
CA LYS A 59 17.78 10.17 -12.02
C LYS A 59 17.64 8.76 -12.58
N ILE A 60 16.69 8.57 -13.45
CA ILE A 60 16.47 7.32 -14.18
C ILE A 60 16.32 7.62 -15.68
N ARG A 61 16.56 6.62 -16.51
CA ARG A 61 16.18 6.70 -17.91
C ARG A 61 14.68 6.47 -18.02
N GLU A 62 13.97 7.44 -18.55
CA GLU A 62 12.57 7.31 -18.93
C GLU A 62 12.44 6.70 -20.33
N ASP A 63 11.34 6.02 -20.56
CA ASP A 63 10.93 5.48 -21.86
C ASP A 63 9.39 5.42 -21.92
N GLU A 64 8.83 4.77 -22.95
CA GLU A 64 7.39 4.63 -23.12
C GLU A 64 6.69 3.97 -21.92
N TYR A 65 7.40 3.12 -21.18
CA TYR A 65 6.85 2.30 -20.08
C TYR A 65 7.34 2.70 -18.70
N THR A 66 8.26 3.66 -18.60
CA THR A 66 8.85 4.09 -17.31
C THR A 66 8.82 5.61 -17.21
N HIS A 67 8.11 6.11 -16.21
CA HIS A 67 7.84 7.52 -15.98
C HIS A 67 8.38 7.96 -14.62
N LEU A 68 9.11 9.08 -14.60
CA LEU A 68 9.59 9.72 -13.37
C LEU A 68 8.76 10.97 -13.10
N VAL A 69 8.21 11.06 -11.90
CA VAL A 69 7.37 12.17 -11.46
C VAL A 69 8.01 12.83 -10.25
N TYR A 70 8.50 14.05 -10.41
CA TYR A 70 8.98 14.83 -9.28
C TYR A 70 7.81 15.39 -8.47
N ASN A 71 7.92 15.25 -7.16
CA ASN A 71 6.92 15.74 -6.22
C ASN A 71 7.62 16.46 -5.05
N LYS A 72 6.90 17.28 -4.30
CA LYS A 72 7.34 17.73 -2.99
C LYS A 72 7.15 16.60 -1.97
N ASN A 73 7.84 16.65 -0.83
CA ASN A 73 7.66 15.61 0.18
C ASN A 73 6.29 15.70 0.85
N THR A 74 5.35 14.93 0.35
CA THR A 74 4.00 14.77 0.89
C THR A 74 3.80 13.43 1.58
N GLY A 75 4.91 12.76 1.97
CA GLY A 75 4.91 11.42 2.53
C GLY A 75 4.50 10.34 1.51
N GLY A 76 4.35 9.12 1.98
CA GLY A 76 3.88 8.00 1.15
C GLY A 76 2.51 8.27 0.56
N SER A 77 1.55 8.68 1.40
CA SER A 77 0.16 8.95 0.99
C SER A 77 0.07 9.96 -0.18
N GLY A 78 0.75 11.09 -0.05
CA GLY A 78 0.73 12.12 -1.08
C GLY A 78 1.56 11.75 -2.31
N GLY A 79 2.62 10.95 -2.15
CA GLY A 79 3.40 10.41 -3.25
C GLY A 79 2.58 9.44 -4.09
N PHE A 80 1.89 8.49 -3.46
CA PHE A 80 0.98 7.58 -4.17
C PHE A 80 -0.17 8.32 -4.84
N GLN A 81 -0.74 9.35 -4.19
CA GLN A 81 -1.75 10.21 -4.82
C GLN A 81 -1.19 10.92 -6.07
N ARG A 82 0.01 11.45 -6.01
CA ARG A 82 0.65 12.11 -7.15
C ARG A 82 0.86 11.14 -8.32
N GLY A 83 1.21 9.88 -8.03
CA GLY A 83 1.29 8.82 -9.04
C GLY A 83 -0.06 8.52 -9.69
N ILE A 84 -1.13 8.42 -8.90
CA ILE A 84 -2.50 8.26 -9.41
C ILE A 84 -2.86 9.39 -10.39
N GLU A 85 -2.54 10.64 -10.06
CA GLU A 85 -2.81 11.79 -10.92
C GLU A 85 -2.13 11.68 -12.29
N GLU A 86 -0.89 11.17 -12.34
CA GLU A 86 -0.19 10.92 -13.59
C GLU A 86 -0.76 9.73 -14.37
N ILE A 87 -1.08 8.63 -13.66
CA ILE A 87 -1.71 7.45 -14.27
C ILE A 87 -3.05 7.81 -14.91
N ARG A 88 -3.87 8.63 -14.23
CA ARG A 88 -5.18 9.07 -14.75
C ARG A 88 -5.10 9.92 -16.03
N LYS A 89 -3.97 10.55 -16.31
CA LYS A 89 -3.75 11.30 -17.57
C LYS A 89 -3.58 10.38 -18.78
N GLN A 90 -3.23 9.14 -18.54
CA GLN A 90 -3.03 8.13 -19.58
C GLN A 90 -4.24 7.20 -19.65
N LYS A 91 -4.61 6.78 -20.85
CA LYS A 91 -5.75 5.88 -21.08
C LYS A 91 -5.30 4.42 -21.19
N GLY A 92 -6.23 3.51 -20.91
CA GLY A 92 -6.07 2.09 -21.20
C GLY A 92 -5.55 1.24 -20.05
N PHE A 93 -5.16 1.82 -18.90
CA PHE A 93 -4.87 1.02 -17.71
C PHE A 93 -6.14 0.38 -17.16
N THR A 94 -6.02 -0.87 -16.75
CA THR A 94 -7.11 -1.65 -16.15
C THR A 94 -6.91 -1.82 -14.65
N HIS A 95 -5.66 -1.78 -14.19
CA HIS A 95 -5.28 -1.96 -12.79
C HIS A 95 -4.11 -1.06 -12.41
N VAL A 96 -4.02 -0.76 -11.11
CA VAL A 96 -2.90 -0.02 -10.52
C VAL A 96 -2.35 -0.82 -9.34
N ILE A 97 -1.05 -1.12 -9.37
CA ILE A 97 -0.33 -1.68 -8.22
C ILE A 97 0.25 -0.53 -7.42
N PHE A 98 -0.01 -0.51 -6.12
CA PHE A 98 0.72 0.30 -5.14
C PHE A 98 1.81 -0.56 -4.54
N MET A 99 3.04 -0.10 -4.59
CA MET A 99 4.19 -0.85 -4.09
C MET A 99 5.21 0.07 -3.43
N ASP A 100 5.67 -0.29 -2.24
CA ASP A 100 6.76 0.41 -1.55
C ASP A 100 8.08 0.29 -2.33
N ASP A 101 8.95 1.28 -2.17
CA ASP A 101 10.23 1.35 -2.88
C ASP A 101 11.28 0.38 -2.33
N ASP A 102 11.20 0.04 -1.04
CA ASP A 102 12.21 -0.76 -0.32
C ASP A 102 11.90 -2.26 -0.22
N VAL A 103 10.83 -2.72 -0.88
CA VAL A 103 10.53 -4.15 -0.98
C VAL A 103 11.53 -4.90 -1.86
N VAL A 104 11.77 -6.16 -1.52
CA VAL A 104 12.37 -7.16 -2.41
C VAL A 104 11.23 -8.01 -2.97
N PHE A 105 11.26 -8.30 -4.26
CA PHE A 105 10.23 -9.12 -4.90
C PHE A 105 10.83 -10.14 -5.86
N ASP A 106 10.08 -11.21 -6.12
CA ASP A 106 10.31 -12.10 -7.26
C ASP A 106 9.45 -11.62 -8.43
N ILE A 107 10.03 -11.49 -9.62
CA ILE A 107 9.31 -11.09 -10.83
C ILE A 107 8.12 -11.99 -11.16
N ASN A 108 8.15 -13.24 -10.72
CA ASN A 108 7.03 -14.16 -10.84
C ASN A 108 5.76 -13.67 -10.13
N SER A 109 5.87 -12.83 -9.11
CA SER A 109 4.72 -12.18 -8.47
C SER A 109 3.90 -11.36 -9.46
N PHE A 110 4.58 -10.65 -10.37
CA PHE A 110 3.93 -9.85 -11.42
C PHE A 110 3.34 -10.72 -12.51
N TYR A 111 3.99 -11.83 -12.90
CA TYR A 111 3.44 -12.75 -13.90
C TYR A 111 2.20 -13.46 -13.36
N LEU A 112 2.23 -13.98 -12.14
CA LEU A 112 1.08 -14.64 -11.52
C LEU A 112 -0.11 -13.67 -11.38
N LEU A 113 0.14 -12.43 -10.96
CA LEU A 113 -0.90 -11.41 -10.90
C LEU A 113 -1.48 -11.13 -12.29
N PHE A 114 -0.63 -10.88 -13.27
CA PHE A 114 -1.06 -10.58 -14.65
C PHE A 114 -1.88 -11.71 -15.24
N ASP A 115 -1.40 -12.96 -15.12
CA ASP A 115 -2.09 -14.15 -15.64
C ASP A 115 -3.45 -14.35 -14.95
N PHE A 116 -3.51 -14.15 -13.64
CA PHE A 116 -4.77 -14.16 -12.90
C PHE A 116 -5.75 -13.12 -13.44
N LEU A 117 -5.33 -11.86 -13.58
CA LEU A 117 -6.17 -10.77 -14.05
C LEU A 117 -6.70 -11.00 -15.48
N THR A 118 -5.93 -11.68 -16.35
CA THR A 118 -6.39 -12.04 -17.69
C THR A 118 -7.48 -13.11 -17.70
N GLN A 119 -7.63 -13.87 -16.60
CA GLN A 119 -8.52 -15.03 -16.51
C GLN A 119 -9.62 -14.87 -15.48
N VAL A 120 -9.51 -13.89 -14.58
CA VAL A 120 -10.49 -13.67 -13.50
C VAL A 120 -11.90 -13.45 -14.08
N ASP A 121 -12.87 -14.05 -13.42
CA ASP A 121 -14.28 -13.92 -13.81
C ASP A 121 -14.84 -12.51 -13.53
N GLU A 122 -16.02 -12.25 -14.07
CA GLU A 122 -16.66 -10.93 -14.00
C GLU A 122 -17.03 -10.53 -12.55
N GLU A 123 -17.36 -11.50 -11.71
CA GLU A 123 -17.73 -11.26 -10.30
C GLU A 123 -16.54 -10.76 -9.46
N ASN A 124 -15.34 -11.25 -9.76
CA ASN A 124 -14.12 -11.01 -8.99
C ASN A 124 -13.18 -9.95 -9.58
N ARG A 125 -13.37 -9.53 -10.84
CA ARG A 125 -12.44 -8.62 -11.53
C ARG A 125 -12.33 -7.22 -10.90
N ASP A 126 -13.35 -6.79 -10.17
CA ASP A 126 -13.38 -5.48 -9.48
C ASP A 126 -12.89 -5.55 -8.03
N ARG A 127 -12.32 -6.69 -7.62
CA ARG A 127 -11.74 -6.87 -6.30
C ARG A 127 -10.26 -6.53 -6.30
N PRO A 128 -9.73 -5.91 -5.22
CA PRO A 128 -8.29 -5.73 -5.09
C PRO A 128 -7.59 -7.08 -4.93
N VAL A 129 -6.32 -7.14 -5.34
CA VAL A 129 -5.44 -8.29 -5.10
C VAL A 129 -4.33 -7.84 -4.16
N ALA A 130 -4.23 -8.44 -2.97
CA ALA A 130 -3.20 -8.14 -2.01
C ALA A 130 -2.03 -9.11 -2.12
N GLY A 131 -0.82 -8.58 -2.22
CA GLY A 131 0.42 -9.35 -2.15
C GLY A 131 0.75 -9.74 -0.72
N ARG A 132 1.25 -10.96 -0.54
CA ARG A 132 1.74 -11.45 0.75
C ARG A 132 3.03 -10.74 1.12
N MET A 133 3.20 -10.42 2.39
CA MET A 133 4.44 -9.88 2.93
C MET A 133 5.21 -10.98 3.66
N PHE A 134 6.49 -11.11 3.35
CA PHE A 134 7.44 -11.99 4.02
C PHE A 134 8.46 -11.17 4.79
N CYS A 135 8.98 -11.72 5.89
CA CYS A 135 10.03 -11.09 6.67
C CYS A 135 11.34 -11.07 5.87
N MET A 136 11.99 -9.91 5.75
CA MET A 136 13.27 -9.79 5.04
C MET A 136 14.40 -10.54 5.75
N ASP A 137 14.42 -10.54 7.08
CA ASP A 137 15.41 -11.25 7.91
C ASP A 137 15.15 -12.76 8.02
N ARG A 138 13.93 -13.20 7.71
CA ARG A 138 13.49 -14.61 7.74
C ARG A 138 12.67 -14.92 6.50
N PRO A 139 13.29 -15.10 5.31
CA PRO A 139 12.60 -15.08 4.02
C PRO A 139 11.60 -16.21 3.79
N ASN A 140 11.58 -17.25 4.64
CA ASN A 140 10.58 -18.32 4.60
C ASN A 140 9.41 -18.09 5.57
N ILE A 141 9.45 -16.99 6.34
CA ILE A 141 8.36 -16.62 7.25
C ILE A 141 7.51 -15.56 6.60
N GLN A 142 6.30 -15.94 6.23
CA GLN A 142 5.28 -15.00 5.82
C GLN A 142 4.87 -14.17 7.04
N TYR A 143 5.01 -12.83 6.94
CA TYR A 143 4.52 -11.94 7.99
C TYR A 143 3.00 -11.86 7.96
N THR A 144 2.42 -11.66 6.77
CA THR A 144 0.98 -11.59 6.60
C THR A 144 0.54 -11.91 5.17
N ALA A 145 -0.70 -12.36 5.02
CA ALA A 145 -1.38 -12.57 3.73
C ALA A 145 -2.54 -11.57 3.51
N GLY A 146 -2.50 -10.42 4.15
CA GLY A 146 -3.53 -9.41 4.17
C GLY A 146 -3.84 -8.99 5.61
N GLU A 147 -4.61 -7.93 5.76
CA GLU A 147 -4.76 -7.27 7.04
C GLU A 147 -6.24 -7.10 7.41
N ARG A 148 -6.53 -7.11 8.71
CA ARG A 148 -7.84 -6.73 9.26
C ARG A 148 -7.72 -5.48 10.12
N TRP A 149 -8.72 -4.63 10.01
CA TRP A 149 -8.81 -3.42 10.80
C TRP A 149 -9.76 -3.59 11.99
N ASN A 150 -9.25 -3.47 13.19
CA ASN A 150 -10.00 -3.63 14.43
C ASN A 150 -10.09 -2.29 15.19
N GLY A 151 -10.55 -1.24 14.50
CA GLY A 151 -10.80 0.06 15.13
C GLY A 151 -9.57 0.78 15.68
N GLY A 152 -8.41 0.58 15.09
CA GLY A 152 -7.13 1.19 15.50
C GLY A 152 -6.01 0.18 15.72
N ASN A 153 -6.36 -1.11 15.71
CA ASN A 153 -5.37 -2.19 15.76
C ASN A 153 -5.43 -3.00 14.46
N ILE A 154 -4.26 -3.38 13.96
CA ILE A 154 -4.12 -4.23 12.79
C ILE A 154 -3.94 -5.68 13.25
N SER A 155 -4.71 -6.59 12.65
CA SER A 155 -4.53 -8.04 12.82
C SER A 155 -4.08 -8.65 11.49
N HIS A 156 -3.00 -9.40 11.55
CA HIS A 156 -2.37 -10.01 10.39
C HIS A 156 -3.01 -11.36 10.05
N VAL A 157 -3.35 -11.57 8.78
CA VAL A 157 -3.90 -12.85 8.29
C VAL A 157 -2.75 -13.84 8.07
N GLU A 158 -2.90 -15.06 8.54
CA GLU A 158 -1.86 -16.10 8.50
C GLU A 158 -0.50 -15.61 9.06
N PHE A 159 -0.55 -14.93 10.20
CA PHE A 159 0.58 -14.26 10.83
C PHE A 159 1.73 -15.22 11.16
N LEU A 160 2.95 -14.86 10.77
CA LEU A 160 4.19 -15.60 11.00
C LEU A 160 4.16 -17.06 10.53
N ARG A 161 3.44 -17.33 9.44
CA ARG A 161 3.38 -18.67 8.83
C ARG A 161 4.73 -19.05 8.23
N ASP A 162 5.29 -20.20 8.66
CA ASP A 162 6.46 -20.81 8.03
C ASP A 162 6.02 -21.64 6.81
N VAL A 163 6.28 -21.13 5.61
CA VAL A 163 5.85 -21.77 4.35
C VAL A 163 6.56 -23.10 4.07
N ARG A 164 7.67 -23.42 4.76
CA ARG A 164 8.34 -24.73 4.66
C ARG A 164 7.56 -25.84 5.36
N LYS A 165 6.68 -25.47 6.31
CA LYS A 165 5.87 -26.39 7.13
C LYS A 165 4.44 -26.56 6.62
N SER A 166 4.10 -25.96 5.52
CA SER A 166 2.75 -25.98 4.95
C SER A 166 2.80 -26.22 3.45
N VAL A 167 1.69 -26.70 2.89
CA VAL A 167 1.56 -26.78 1.43
C VAL A 167 1.57 -25.34 0.89
N TYR A 168 2.57 -25.05 0.06
CA TYR A 168 2.70 -23.80 -0.65
C TYR A 168 2.57 -24.08 -2.15
N ALA A 169 1.57 -23.48 -2.79
CA ALA A 169 1.22 -23.74 -4.18
C ALA A 169 1.11 -22.41 -4.94
N PRO A 170 2.21 -21.92 -5.57
CA PRO A 170 2.18 -20.68 -6.36
C PRO A 170 1.06 -20.71 -7.40
N GLY A 171 0.29 -19.61 -7.48
CA GLY A 171 -0.88 -19.50 -8.34
C GLY A 171 -2.19 -19.97 -7.71
N LYS A 172 -2.17 -20.56 -6.51
CA LYS A 172 -3.42 -20.85 -5.78
C LYS A 172 -4.09 -19.56 -5.36
N VAL A 173 -5.35 -19.41 -5.74
CA VAL A 173 -6.17 -18.23 -5.45
C VAL A 173 -7.04 -18.49 -4.22
N VAL A 174 -7.08 -17.52 -3.30
CA VAL A 174 -7.92 -17.50 -2.11
C VAL A 174 -8.89 -16.34 -2.23
N TYR A 175 -10.14 -16.63 -2.55
CA TYR A 175 -11.19 -15.62 -2.72
C TYR A 175 -11.81 -15.19 -1.39
N ASP A 176 -11.84 -16.08 -0.41
CA ASP A 176 -12.48 -15.87 0.89
C ASP A 176 -11.44 -15.62 1.99
N ALA A 177 -10.38 -14.88 1.65
CA ALA A 177 -9.41 -14.47 2.66
C ALA A 177 -10.09 -13.62 3.72
N ASP A 178 -9.79 -13.90 4.99
CA ASP A 178 -10.32 -13.13 6.11
C ASP A 178 -9.49 -11.84 6.31
N ALA A 179 -9.40 -11.06 5.24
CA ALA A 179 -8.71 -9.78 5.18
C ALA A 179 -9.70 -8.68 4.79
N ASP A 180 -9.53 -7.50 5.39
CA ASP A 180 -10.31 -6.31 5.06
C ASP A 180 -9.60 -5.47 3.99
N TYR A 181 -8.25 -5.46 3.99
CA TYR A 181 -7.43 -4.72 3.03
C TYR A 181 -6.06 -5.38 2.81
N GLY A 182 -5.32 -4.90 1.82
CA GLY A 182 -3.93 -5.26 1.54
C GLY A 182 -3.00 -4.06 1.78
N GLY A 183 -1.88 -4.30 2.46
CA GLY A 183 -0.87 -3.26 2.65
C GLY A 183 -0.19 -2.86 1.33
N TRP A 184 0.28 -1.63 1.25
CA TRP A 184 0.85 -1.09 0.01
C TRP A 184 2.33 -1.47 -0.20
N TRP A 185 2.85 -2.43 0.57
CA TRP A 185 4.05 -3.14 0.12
C TRP A 185 3.82 -3.83 -1.24
N PHE A 186 2.60 -4.28 -1.53
CA PHE A 186 2.12 -4.73 -2.85
C PHE A 186 0.61 -4.91 -2.82
N CYS A 187 -0.15 -3.98 -3.39
CA CYS A 187 -1.60 -4.12 -3.51
C CYS A 187 -2.07 -3.62 -4.88
N CYS A 188 -2.81 -4.46 -5.60
CA CYS A 188 -3.33 -4.14 -6.93
C CYS A 188 -4.82 -3.80 -6.84
N PHE A 189 -5.19 -2.61 -7.30
CA PHE A 189 -6.59 -2.15 -7.36
C PHE A 189 -7.07 -2.07 -8.80
N PRO A 190 -8.37 -2.37 -9.08
CA PRO A 190 -8.98 -2.11 -10.37
C PRO A 190 -8.99 -0.60 -10.68
N MET A 191 -8.66 -0.25 -11.92
CA MET A 191 -8.57 1.16 -12.34
C MET A 191 -9.89 1.90 -12.17
N GLN A 192 -11.03 1.22 -12.30
CA GLN A 192 -12.34 1.81 -12.09
C GLN A 192 -12.49 2.39 -10.67
N PHE A 193 -11.97 1.71 -9.65
CA PHE A 193 -11.95 2.25 -8.29
C PHE A 193 -10.97 3.42 -8.18
N VAL A 194 -9.77 3.28 -8.72
CA VAL A 194 -8.71 4.31 -8.65
C VAL A 194 -9.13 5.60 -9.35
N LEU A 195 -9.91 5.54 -10.45
CA LEU A 195 -10.36 6.72 -11.18
C LEU A 195 -11.19 7.70 -10.33
N HIS A 196 -11.93 7.20 -9.34
CA HIS A 196 -12.90 7.98 -8.57
C HIS A 196 -12.50 8.17 -7.10
N ASN A 197 -11.37 7.63 -6.68
CA ASN A 197 -10.94 7.65 -5.29
C ASN A 197 -9.53 8.21 -5.15
N ASP A 198 -9.40 9.31 -4.45
CA ASP A 198 -8.13 9.91 -4.08
C ASP A 198 -7.62 9.33 -2.77
N VAL A 199 -6.29 9.25 -2.63
CA VAL A 199 -5.65 8.91 -1.35
C VAL A 199 -5.79 10.10 -0.40
N LEU A 200 -6.17 9.85 0.84
CA LEU A 200 -6.25 10.91 1.86
C LEU A 200 -4.83 11.37 2.27
N PRO A 201 -4.65 12.67 2.58
CA PRO A 201 -3.33 13.23 2.88
C PRO A 201 -2.89 12.91 4.32
N PHE A 202 -2.76 11.63 4.63
CA PHE A 202 -2.32 11.13 5.93
C PHE A 202 -0.82 11.34 6.19
N PHE A 203 -0.06 11.58 5.17
CA PHE A 203 1.39 11.64 5.08
C PHE A 203 2.00 10.24 5.13
N ILE A 204 1.87 9.51 6.22
CA ILE A 204 2.25 8.10 6.41
C ILE A 204 1.25 7.41 7.33
N HIS A 205 1.16 6.09 7.24
CA HIS A 205 0.33 5.18 8.03
C HIS A 205 -1.18 5.36 7.82
N CYS A 206 -1.87 4.25 7.74
CA CYS A 206 -3.32 4.15 7.55
C CYS A 206 -3.86 4.63 6.19
N ASP A 207 -3.03 5.01 5.24
CA ASP A 207 -3.44 5.32 3.87
C ASP A 207 -3.91 4.07 3.14
N ASP A 208 -3.18 2.98 3.25
CA ASP A 208 -3.54 1.64 2.76
C ASP A 208 -4.80 1.10 3.42
N VAL A 209 -4.91 1.28 4.74
CA VAL A 209 -6.09 0.88 5.54
C VAL A 209 -7.33 1.61 5.02
N GLU A 210 -7.31 2.95 5.03
CA GLU A 210 -8.46 3.76 4.65
C GLU A 210 -8.89 3.50 3.20
N TYR A 211 -7.93 3.45 2.29
CA TYR A 211 -8.19 3.24 0.87
C TYR A 211 -8.73 1.84 0.59
N GLY A 212 -8.19 0.83 1.25
CA GLY A 212 -8.65 -0.55 1.16
C GLY A 212 -10.05 -0.76 1.72
N LEU A 213 -10.33 -0.22 2.91
CA LEU A 213 -11.67 -0.27 3.51
C LEU A 213 -12.70 0.46 2.64
N ARG A 214 -12.34 1.63 2.06
CA ARG A 214 -13.21 2.40 1.16
C ARG A 214 -13.50 1.66 -0.14
N CYS A 215 -12.62 0.78 -0.59
CA CYS A 215 -12.90 -0.09 -1.74
C CYS A 215 -14.14 -0.97 -1.50
N GLY A 216 -14.42 -1.33 -0.25
CA GLY A 216 -15.63 -2.07 0.14
C GLY A 216 -15.68 -3.51 -0.38
N ARG A 217 -14.56 -4.02 -0.93
CA ARG A 217 -14.40 -5.38 -1.45
C ARG A 217 -13.21 -6.05 -0.78
N LYS A 218 -13.43 -7.22 -0.19
CA LYS A 218 -12.34 -8.01 0.40
C LYS A 218 -11.28 -8.34 -0.65
N PRO A 219 -9.99 -8.22 -0.35
CA PRO A 219 -8.94 -8.52 -1.30
C PRO A 219 -8.87 -10.02 -1.63
N ILE A 220 -8.45 -10.32 -2.85
CA ILE A 220 -8.07 -11.66 -3.28
C ILE A 220 -6.60 -11.86 -2.92
N ILE A 221 -6.25 -13.03 -2.41
CA ILE A 221 -4.88 -13.41 -2.11
C ILE A 221 -4.44 -14.51 -3.08
N ILE A 222 -3.25 -14.36 -3.66
CA ILE A 222 -2.69 -15.37 -4.58
C ILE A 222 -1.37 -15.86 -4.00
N GLU A 223 -1.22 -17.17 -3.79
CA GLU A 223 0.06 -17.74 -3.38
C GLU A 223 1.10 -17.52 -4.47
N GLY A 224 2.25 -16.93 -4.10
CA GLY A 224 3.30 -16.54 -5.04
C GLY A 224 3.25 -15.09 -5.50
N VAL A 225 2.15 -14.36 -5.28
CA VAL A 225 2.15 -12.89 -5.36
C VAL A 225 2.61 -12.36 -4.01
N GLN A 226 3.90 -12.00 -3.92
CA GLN A 226 4.56 -11.75 -2.65
C GLN A 226 5.77 -10.84 -2.76
N VAL A 227 6.08 -10.20 -1.64
CA VAL A 227 7.27 -9.37 -1.45
C VAL A 227 7.91 -9.68 -0.10
N TRP A 228 9.19 -9.33 0.05
CA TRP A 228 9.90 -9.32 1.32
C TRP A 228 10.12 -7.87 1.74
N HIS A 229 9.76 -7.59 2.99
CA HIS A 229 9.84 -6.25 3.56
C HIS A 229 10.33 -6.32 5.02
N GLU A 230 10.93 -5.25 5.51
CA GLU A 230 11.27 -5.14 6.94
C GLU A 230 10.00 -4.98 7.78
N THR A 231 9.97 -5.66 8.93
CA THR A 231 8.85 -5.54 9.87
C THR A 231 8.91 -4.22 10.65
N TYR A 232 7.74 -3.68 11.01
CA TYR A 232 7.59 -2.32 11.55
C TYR A 232 8.11 -2.13 12.98
N ASP A 233 8.37 -3.19 13.74
CA ASP A 233 8.62 -3.17 15.19
C ASP A 233 9.83 -2.33 15.65
N LYS A 234 10.69 -1.90 14.73
CA LYS A 234 11.97 -1.24 15.05
C LYS A 234 12.03 0.26 14.73
N ARG A 235 10.95 0.88 14.23
CA ARG A 235 11.02 2.22 13.62
C ARG A 235 10.19 3.30 14.31
N MET A 236 9.64 3.05 15.50
CA MET A 236 8.76 4.00 16.18
C MET A 236 9.52 5.23 16.68
N THR A 237 9.23 6.39 16.10
CA THR A 237 9.73 7.69 16.53
C THR A 237 8.60 8.50 17.19
N PRO A 238 8.92 9.56 17.97
CA PRO A 238 7.90 10.47 18.51
C PRO A 238 6.97 11.04 17.42
N LEU A 239 7.51 11.40 16.26
CA LEU A 239 6.72 11.90 15.15
C LEU A 239 5.78 10.82 14.56
N MET A 240 6.21 9.55 14.50
CA MET A 240 5.34 8.46 14.07
C MET A 240 4.16 8.28 15.01
N GLN A 241 4.33 8.50 16.32
CA GLN A 241 3.23 8.47 17.28
C GLN A 241 2.14 9.53 17.00
N TYR A 242 2.50 10.65 16.40
CA TYR A 242 1.52 11.62 15.91
C TYR A 242 0.59 11.01 14.85
N TYR A 243 1.17 10.38 13.82
CA TYR A 243 0.38 9.75 12.74
C TYR A 243 -0.41 8.54 13.26
N ASP A 244 0.19 7.69 14.07
CA ASP A 244 -0.45 6.51 14.69
C ASP A 244 -1.53 6.87 15.72
N THR A 245 -1.60 8.12 16.15
CA THR A 245 -2.69 8.61 16.99
C THR A 245 -3.78 9.28 16.16
N ARG A 246 -3.40 10.14 15.19
CA ARG A 246 -4.33 10.92 14.39
C ARG A 246 -5.05 10.09 13.33
N ASN A 247 -4.30 9.33 12.54
CA ASN A 247 -4.83 8.69 11.34
C ASN A 247 -5.86 7.59 11.65
N PRO A 248 -5.65 6.70 12.64
CA PRO A 248 -6.68 5.74 13.04
C PRO A 248 -8.00 6.37 13.45
N LEU A 249 -7.98 7.55 14.08
CA LEU A 249 -9.21 8.26 14.44
C LEU A 249 -9.99 8.71 13.20
N PHE A 250 -9.29 9.22 12.18
CA PHE A 250 -9.93 9.56 10.91
C PHE A 250 -10.46 8.34 10.18
N VAL A 251 -9.71 7.23 10.12
CA VAL A 251 -10.18 5.95 9.55
C VAL A 251 -11.46 5.50 10.24
N ASN A 252 -11.44 5.47 11.57
CA ASN A 252 -12.59 5.05 12.37
C ASN A 252 -13.80 5.96 12.19
N GLN A 253 -13.59 7.27 12.08
CA GLN A 253 -14.67 8.24 11.83
C GLN A 253 -15.30 8.01 10.44
N ILE A 254 -14.48 7.76 9.41
CA ILE A 254 -14.95 7.57 8.03
C ILE A 254 -15.74 6.26 7.90
N HIS A 255 -15.24 5.20 8.53
CA HIS A 255 -15.76 3.83 8.36
C HIS A 255 -16.70 3.38 9.49
N GLY A 256 -17.05 4.26 10.42
CA GLY A 256 -18.01 3.95 11.48
C GLY A 256 -17.48 3.07 12.60
N PHE A 257 -16.15 3.00 12.77
CA PHE A 257 -15.49 2.27 13.87
C PHE A 257 -15.15 3.16 15.07
N LEU A 258 -15.46 4.47 15.00
CA LEU A 258 -15.11 5.37 16.08
C LEU A 258 -15.92 5.01 17.34
N PRO A 259 -15.27 4.70 18.47
CA PRO A 259 -15.96 4.45 19.73
C PRO A 259 -16.69 5.69 20.24
N GLU A 260 -17.50 5.55 21.29
CA GLU A 260 -18.10 6.68 21.99
C GLU A 260 -17.04 7.66 22.48
N THR A 261 -17.39 8.94 22.50
CA THR A 261 -16.45 10.04 22.79
C THR A 261 -15.71 9.83 24.12
N GLU A 262 -16.41 9.34 25.13
CA GLU A 262 -15.87 9.07 26.47
C GLU A 262 -14.74 8.03 26.42
N LEU A 263 -14.91 6.96 25.64
CA LEU A 263 -13.89 5.91 25.47
C LEU A 263 -12.68 6.42 24.72
N VAL A 264 -12.87 7.23 23.68
CA VAL A 264 -11.78 7.86 22.94
C VAL A 264 -10.98 8.79 23.85
N MET A 265 -11.66 9.62 24.64
CA MET A 265 -11.03 10.55 25.57
C MET A 265 -10.27 9.82 26.68
N GLU A 266 -10.81 8.72 27.17
CA GLU A 266 -10.15 7.93 28.21
C GLU A 266 -8.88 7.25 27.68
N ALA A 267 -8.95 6.61 26.52
CA ALA A 267 -7.79 6.02 25.85
C ALA A 267 -6.69 7.06 25.57
N TRP A 268 -7.09 8.25 25.15
CA TRP A 268 -6.17 9.36 24.91
C TRP A 268 -5.50 9.84 26.21
N LYS A 269 -6.26 10.05 27.30
CA LYS A 269 -5.69 10.40 28.61
C LYS A 269 -4.70 9.35 29.08
N GLN A 270 -5.04 8.06 28.97
CA GLN A 270 -4.15 6.96 29.35
C GLN A 270 -2.84 7.01 28.55
N LYS A 271 -2.93 7.23 27.23
CA LYS A 271 -1.76 7.34 26.35
C LYS A 271 -0.86 8.52 26.75
N ILE A 272 -1.42 9.70 27.00
CA ILE A 272 -0.69 10.90 27.46
C ILE A 272 -0.03 10.61 28.80
N THR A 273 -0.80 10.10 29.78
CA THR A 273 -0.28 9.80 31.12
C THR A 273 0.88 8.82 31.07
N ALA A 274 0.83 7.82 30.20
CA ALA A 274 1.92 6.86 30.04
C ALA A 274 3.23 7.53 29.57
N TYR A 275 3.18 8.47 28.63
CA TYR A 275 4.35 9.22 28.17
C TYR A 275 4.80 10.23 29.23
N HIS A 276 3.88 10.90 29.92
CA HIS A 276 4.17 11.82 31.02
C HIS A 276 4.98 11.15 32.15
N VAL A 277 4.51 9.99 32.65
CA VAL A 277 5.19 9.22 33.69
C VAL A 277 6.58 8.76 33.24
N ARG A 278 6.76 8.43 31.97
CA ARG A 278 8.06 8.07 31.38
C ARG A 278 8.97 9.28 31.14
N LYS A 279 8.48 10.50 31.33
CA LYS A 279 9.16 11.76 30.99
C LYS A 279 9.53 11.89 29.53
N ASP A 280 8.76 11.26 28.65
CA ASP A 280 8.90 11.37 27.20
C ASP A 280 8.04 12.53 26.67
N TRP A 281 8.49 13.74 26.98
CA TRP A 281 7.77 14.99 26.71
C TRP A 281 7.55 15.24 25.22
N LEU A 282 8.46 14.77 24.37
CA LEU A 282 8.34 14.96 22.93
C LEU A 282 7.24 14.09 22.35
N THR A 283 7.16 12.82 22.75
CA THR A 283 6.08 11.93 22.30
C THR A 283 4.73 12.37 22.89
N GLU A 284 4.69 12.80 24.15
CA GLU A 284 3.50 13.39 24.79
C GLU A 284 2.97 14.56 23.97
N TYR A 285 3.84 15.51 23.59
CA TYR A 285 3.49 16.65 22.75
C TYR A 285 2.86 16.22 21.41
N TYR A 286 3.47 15.24 20.71
CA TYR A 286 2.95 14.77 19.43
C TYR A 286 1.60 14.05 19.58
N VAL A 287 1.37 13.31 20.65
CA VAL A 287 0.06 12.68 20.92
C VAL A 287 -1.03 13.74 21.16
N ILE A 288 -0.72 14.79 21.93
CA ILE A 288 -1.64 15.91 22.17
C ILE A 288 -1.93 16.64 20.85
N LEU A 289 -0.91 16.91 20.03
CA LEU A 289 -1.04 17.57 18.74
C LEU A 289 -1.92 16.73 17.79
N ALA A 290 -1.74 15.42 17.78
CA ALA A 290 -2.51 14.49 16.93
C ALA A 290 -4.02 14.58 17.24
N MET A 291 -4.40 14.60 18.51
CA MET A 291 -5.80 14.73 18.90
C MET A 291 -6.36 16.10 18.53
N ASN A 292 -5.59 17.18 18.79
CA ASN A 292 -6.01 18.54 18.41
C ASN A 292 -6.23 18.66 16.89
N ASP A 293 -5.39 18.02 16.10
CA ASP A 293 -5.51 18.05 14.64
C ASP A 293 -6.68 17.18 14.15
N PHE A 294 -6.96 16.05 14.79
CA PHE A 294 -8.17 15.27 14.53
C PHE A 294 -9.45 16.09 14.79
N LEU A 295 -9.50 16.84 15.89
CA LEU A 295 -10.65 17.67 16.24
C LEU A 295 -10.93 18.81 15.25
N LYS A 296 -9.96 19.20 14.41
CA LYS A 296 -10.17 20.15 13.29
C LYS A 296 -11.00 19.53 12.16
N GLY A 297 -11.14 18.22 12.12
CA GLY A 297 -12.02 17.44 11.23
C GLY A 297 -11.52 17.29 9.79
N MET A 298 -12.33 16.58 8.99
CA MET A 298 -12.00 16.18 7.61
C MET A 298 -11.71 17.35 6.67
N ARG A 299 -12.35 18.52 6.86
CA ARG A 299 -12.07 19.68 6.00
C ARG A 299 -10.66 20.20 6.18
N TRP A 300 -10.14 20.15 7.39
CA TRP A 300 -8.76 20.50 7.69
C TRP A 300 -7.81 19.45 7.12
N LEU A 301 -8.06 18.16 7.36
CA LEU A 301 -7.22 17.09 6.83
C LEU A 301 -7.03 17.20 5.31
N LYS A 302 -8.10 17.43 4.55
CA LYS A 302 -8.05 17.55 3.08
C LYS A 302 -7.31 18.79 2.57
N ARG A 303 -7.00 19.76 3.44
CA ARG A 303 -6.31 21.02 3.09
C ARG A 303 -4.91 21.12 3.69
N ILE A 304 -4.50 20.11 4.44
CA ILE A 304 -3.20 20.15 5.10
C ILE A 304 -2.09 20.13 4.06
N ASP A 305 -1.14 21.06 4.20
CA ASP A 305 0.11 20.99 3.48
C ASP A 305 1.08 20.12 4.28
N ALA A 306 1.40 18.96 3.74
CA ALA A 306 2.18 17.93 4.42
C ALA A 306 3.65 18.34 4.67
N GLU A 307 4.13 19.41 4.03
CA GLU A 307 5.49 19.95 4.28
C GLU A 307 5.59 20.87 5.51
N ARG A 308 4.52 21.11 6.26
CA ARG A 308 4.53 22.00 7.43
C ARG A 308 4.85 21.28 8.73
#